data_1f98c362b915403a0bb73d728b647315
#
_entry.id   1f98c362b915403a0bb73d728b647315
#
_cell.length_a   1.000
_cell.length_b   1.000
_cell.length_c   1.000
_cell.angle_alpha   90.00
_cell.angle_beta   90.00
_cell.angle_gamma   90.00
#
_symmetry.space_group_name_H-M   'P 1'
#
loop_
_entity.id
_entity.type
_entity.pdbx_description
1 polymer ?
#
loop_
_entity_poly.entity_id
_entity_poly.type
_entity_poly.pdbx_seq_one_letter_code
_entity_poly.pdbx_strand_id
1 'polypeptide(L)'
;AYSQVAVNDSIPGSKKITISTYIVGDSVRIDDKYVGKTPLDIFIMPGKHNVEVWRDKAFDIREIEITEESKPLVLFRPKRETLAQYLSKGVNFITLNAAYSLAPQMSFGLTYGSVEKYGWFVSVMSDLDFYGFTSKGFTEGGIITLTGNDRTTRFSLTGGAIINLDRCVCLRAGAGFGMRVREIETIENEWYRYDKNSTVGVGVTLGCLFNLKHLTISVDMVTTNFKTIEGKLGLGFNWRKK
;
A
#
# COMPACT_ATOMS: atom_id res chain seq x y z
N ALA A 1 -14.10 -34.15 -14.82
CA ALA A 1 -15.55 -34.36 -14.90
C ALA A 1 -16.23 -33.13 -14.30
N TYR A 2 -16.98 -32.36 -15.09
CA TYR A 2 -17.71 -31.18 -14.59
C TYR A 2 -18.96 -31.70 -13.89
N SER A 3 -19.09 -31.39 -12.58
CA SER A 3 -20.32 -31.67 -11.86
C SER A 3 -21.46 -30.77 -12.39
N GLN A 4 -22.61 -31.35 -12.67
CA GLN A 4 -23.81 -30.60 -13.08
C GLN A 4 -24.53 -30.12 -11.83
N VAL A 5 -24.83 -28.82 -11.77
CA VAL A 5 -25.66 -28.19 -10.74
C VAL A 5 -26.97 -27.76 -11.41
N ALA A 6 -28.09 -28.29 -10.95
CA ALA A 6 -29.41 -27.84 -11.38
C ALA A 6 -30.18 -27.22 -10.21
N VAL A 7 -30.79 -26.06 -10.44
CA VAL A 7 -31.45 -25.28 -9.38
C VAL A 7 -32.86 -25.76 -9.09
N ASN A 8 -33.55 -26.33 -10.08
CA ASN A 8 -34.98 -26.71 -9.95
C ASN A 8 -35.36 -28.10 -10.45
N ASP A 9 -34.48 -28.84 -11.13
CA ASP A 9 -34.81 -30.15 -11.69
C ASP A 9 -33.98 -31.27 -11.07
N SER A 10 -34.61 -32.36 -10.67
CA SER A 10 -33.91 -33.55 -10.17
C SER A 10 -33.18 -34.26 -11.30
N ILE A 11 -31.84 -34.19 -11.29
CA ILE A 11 -30.99 -35.01 -12.15
C ILE A 11 -30.89 -36.41 -11.51
N PRO A 12 -31.08 -37.51 -12.27
CA PRO A 12 -30.88 -38.86 -11.72
C PRO A 12 -29.52 -39.00 -11.02
N GLY A 13 -29.53 -39.45 -9.76
CA GLY A 13 -28.32 -39.58 -8.94
C GLY A 13 -27.88 -38.31 -8.21
N SER A 14 -28.62 -37.19 -8.36
CA SER A 14 -28.35 -35.97 -7.59
C SER A 14 -29.01 -36.02 -6.22
N LYS A 15 -28.45 -35.31 -5.28
CA LYS A 15 -28.99 -35.15 -3.91
C LYS A 15 -29.48 -33.72 -3.69
N LYS A 16 -30.68 -33.61 -3.12
CA LYS A 16 -31.23 -32.32 -2.69
C LYS A 16 -30.53 -31.85 -1.42
N ILE A 17 -29.95 -30.65 -1.44
CA ILE A 17 -29.43 -29.95 -0.27
C ILE A 17 -30.00 -28.55 -0.17
N THR A 18 -30.12 -28.04 1.05
CA THR A 18 -30.50 -26.66 1.33
C THR A 18 -29.28 -25.90 1.84
N ILE A 19 -28.89 -24.87 1.14
CA ILE A 19 -27.86 -23.94 1.58
C ILE A 19 -28.56 -22.76 2.25
N SER A 20 -28.21 -22.51 3.52
CA SER A 20 -28.83 -21.44 4.32
C SER A 20 -27.79 -20.62 5.06
N THR A 21 -28.18 -19.41 5.45
CA THR A 21 -27.43 -18.49 6.30
C THR A 21 -28.38 -17.90 7.35
N TYR A 22 -27.82 -17.28 8.41
CA TYR A 22 -28.62 -16.61 9.43
C TYR A 22 -29.46 -15.44 8.91
N ILE A 23 -29.03 -14.83 7.79
CA ILE A 23 -29.73 -13.71 7.16
C ILE A 23 -30.04 -14.14 5.72
N VAL A 24 -31.30 -14.03 5.33
CA VAL A 24 -31.81 -14.38 4.01
C VAL A 24 -31.25 -13.44 2.94
N GLY A 25 -31.00 -13.98 1.74
CA GLY A 25 -30.64 -13.19 0.57
C GLY A 25 -29.15 -13.16 0.24
N ASP A 26 -28.30 -13.95 0.92
CA ASP A 26 -26.88 -14.07 0.57
C ASP A 26 -26.72 -14.79 -0.79
N SER A 27 -25.82 -14.29 -1.62
CA SER A 27 -25.52 -14.89 -2.92
C SER A 27 -24.72 -16.18 -2.76
N VAL A 28 -25.09 -17.22 -3.53
CA VAL A 28 -24.44 -18.54 -3.50
C VAL A 28 -23.79 -18.83 -4.84
N ARG A 29 -22.55 -19.30 -4.80
CA ARG A 29 -21.85 -19.91 -5.95
C ARG A 29 -21.44 -21.34 -5.58
N ILE A 30 -21.45 -22.20 -6.58
CA ILE A 30 -20.95 -23.56 -6.47
C ILE A 30 -20.07 -23.83 -7.69
N ASP A 31 -18.84 -24.27 -7.43
CA ASP A 31 -17.84 -24.53 -8.47
C ASP A 31 -17.72 -23.34 -9.44
N ASP A 32 -17.56 -22.12 -8.86
CA ASP A 32 -17.46 -20.82 -9.54
C ASP A 32 -18.72 -20.35 -10.30
N LYS A 33 -19.83 -21.11 -10.27
CA LYS A 33 -21.09 -20.74 -10.92
C LYS A 33 -22.06 -20.14 -9.91
N TYR A 34 -22.65 -19.00 -10.24
CA TYR A 34 -23.74 -18.42 -9.46
C TYR A 34 -24.99 -19.28 -9.58
N VAL A 35 -25.57 -19.71 -8.45
CA VAL A 35 -26.73 -20.63 -8.41
C VAL A 35 -27.94 -20.02 -7.73
N GLY A 36 -27.85 -18.90 -7.02
CA GLY A 36 -29.01 -18.25 -6.43
C GLY A 36 -28.69 -17.50 -5.12
N LYS A 37 -29.73 -17.33 -4.30
CA LYS A 37 -29.65 -16.67 -2.98
C LYS A 37 -30.20 -17.55 -1.87
N THR A 38 -29.64 -17.41 -0.65
CA THR A 38 -30.08 -18.17 0.53
C THR A 38 -31.46 -17.70 1.06
N PRO A 39 -32.30 -18.62 1.61
CA PRO A 39 -32.13 -20.07 1.58
C PRO A 39 -32.32 -20.62 0.17
N LEU A 40 -31.47 -21.57 -0.23
CA LEU A 40 -31.45 -22.12 -1.58
C LEU A 40 -31.53 -23.65 -1.54
N ASP A 41 -32.57 -24.20 -2.16
CA ASP A 41 -32.69 -25.63 -2.39
C ASP A 41 -32.10 -25.95 -3.76
N ILE A 42 -31.15 -26.86 -3.81
CA ILE A 42 -30.49 -27.28 -5.05
C ILE A 42 -30.32 -28.78 -5.10
N PHE A 43 -30.25 -29.30 -6.32
CA PHE A 43 -29.86 -30.67 -6.62
C PHE A 43 -28.41 -30.69 -7.06
N ILE A 44 -27.55 -31.44 -6.38
CA ILE A 44 -26.12 -31.51 -6.63
C ILE A 44 -25.65 -32.97 -6.72
N MET A 45 -24.76 -33.25 -7.64
CA MET A 45 -24.21 -34.60 -7.80
C MET A 45 -23.30 -34.93 -6.60
N PRO A 46 -23.23 -36.21 -6.17
CA PRO A 46 -22.25 -36.63 -5.18
C PRO A 46 -20.84 -36.29 -5.61
N GLY A 47 -20.01 -35.85 -4.65
CA GLY A 47 -18.63 -35.46 -4.90
C GLY A 47 -18.21 -34.26 -4.05
N LYS A 48 -17.03 -33.75 -4.33
CA LYS A 48 -16.47 -32.54 -3.68
C LYS A 48 -16.86 -31.30 -4.48
N HIS A 49 -17.43 -30.33 -3.79
CA HIS A 49 -17.87 -29.07 -4.36
C HIS A 49 -17.36 -27.88 -3.56
N ASN A 50 -16.92 -26.84 -4.26
CA ASN A 50 -16.53 -25.58 -3.65
C ASN A 50 -17.75 -24.67 -3.56
N VAL A 51 -18.25 -24.44 -2.35
CA VAL A 51 -19.43 -23.60 -2.10
C VAL A 51 -19.01 -22.27 -1.49
N GLU A 52 -19.38 -21.20 -2.16
CA GLU A 52 -19.10 -19.84 -1.74
C GLU A 52 -20.41 -19.11 -1.45
N VAL A 53 -20.49 -18.49 -0.28
CA VAL A 53 -21.64 -17.67 0.13
C VAL A 53 -21.18 -16.26 0.45
N TRP A 54 -21.85 -15.28 -0.16
CA TRP A 54 -21.44 -13.87 -0.11
C TRP A 54 -22.56 -12.96 0.37
N ARG A 55 -22.19 -12.01 1.24
CA ARG A 55 -23.02 -10.89 1.67
C ARG A 55 -22.17 -9.62 1.66
N ASP A 56 -22.37 -8.72 0.70
CA ASP A 56 -21.55 -7.52 0.53
C ASP A 56 -20.04 -7.86 0.55
N LYS A 57 -19.34 -7.49 1.64
CA LYS A 57 -17.92 -7.76 1.88
C LYS A 57 -17.67 -8.95 2.79
N ALA A 58 -18.71 -9.66 3.20
CA ALA A 58 -18.61 -10.86 4.03
C ALA A 58 -18.75 -12.09 3.17
N PHE A 59 -17.96 -13.13 3.43
CA PHE A 59 -17.99 -14.38 2.68
C PHE A 59 -17.68 -15.57 3.57
N ASP A 60 -18.12 -16.74 3.12
CA ASP A 60 -17.78 -18.04 3.71
C ASP A 60 -17.57 -19.00 2.53
N ILE A 61 -16.37 -19.56 2.41
CA ILE A 61 -15.99 -20.48 1.34
C ILE A 61 -15.63 -21.81 1.97
N ARG A 62 -16.24 -22.89 1.52
CA ARG A 62 -15.98 -24.25 2.00
C ARG A 62 -16.02 -25.26 0.89
N GLU A 63 -15.06 -26.17 0.88
CA GLU A 63 -15.18 -27.44 0.17
C GLU A 63 -16.10 -28.34 0.99
N ILE A 64 -17.21 -28.78 0.38
CA ILE A 64 -18.15 -29.74 0.96
C ILE A 64 -18.15 -31.02 0.13
N GLU A 65 -18.16 -32.15 0.81
CA GLU A 65 -18.30 -33.45 0.17
C GLU A 65 -19.76 -33.93 0.29
N ILE A 66 -20.40 -34.12 -0.84
CA ILE A 66 -21.78 -34.61 -0.91
C ILE A 66 -21.75 -36.11 -1.11
N THR A 67 -22.32 -36.82 -0.13
CA THR A 67 -22.51 -38.26 -0.13
C THR A 67 -23.98 -38.60 0.07
N GLU A 68 -24.37 -39.82 -0.07
CA GLU A 68 -25.73 -40.26 0.23
C GLU A 68 -26.16 -39.98 1.67
N GLU A 69 -25.20 -40.01 2.61
CA GLU A 69 -25.42 -39.78 4.03
C GLU A 69 -25.33 -38.30 4.44
N SER A 70 -24.92 -37.40 3.53
CA SER A 70 -24.75 -35.97 3.84
C SER A 70 -26.07 -35.36 4.35
N LYS A 71 -25.98 -34.49 5.36
CA LYS A 71 -27.11 -33.77 5.91
C LYS A 71 -27.75 -32.86 4.85
N PRO A 72 -29.08 -32.79 4.77
CA PRO A 72 -29.77 -31.99 3.79
C PRO A 72 -29.58 -30.47 3.98
N LEU A 73 -29.20 -30.01 5.16
CA LEU A 73 -29.03 -28.59 5.49
C LEU A 73 -27.56 -28.27 5.72
N VAL A 74 -27.01 -27.33 4.95
CA VAL A 74 -25.69 -26.78 5.16
C VAL A 74 -25.80 -25.31 5.54
N LEU A 75 -25.36 -24.98 6.77
CA LEU A 75 -25.43 -23.64 7.32
C LEU A 75 -24.08 -22.91 7.12
N PHE A 76 -24.11 -21.82 6.39
CA PHE A 76 -22.98 -20.91 6.18
C PHE A 76 -23.07 -19.69 7.11
N ARG A 77 -21.90 -19.14 7.45
CA ARG A 77 -21.75 -17.94 8.31
C ARG A 77 -20.79 -16.95 7.66
N PRO A 78 -21.24 -16.19 6.63
CA PRO A 78 -20.40 -15.21 6.01
C PRO A 78 -19.82 -14.23 7.05
N LYS A 79 -18.50 -14.14 7.08
CA LYS A 79 -17.77 -13.24 7.97
C LYS A 79 -17.02 -12.21 7.14
N ARG A 80 -17.00 -10.98 7.61
CA ARG A 80 -16.13 -9.98 7.01
C ARG A 80 -14.68 -10.42 7.15
N GLU A 81 -13.93 -10.27 6.08
CA GLU A 81 -12.50 -10.52 6.10
C GLU A 81 -11.83 -9.69 7.20
N THR A 82 -11.06 -10.33 8.03
CA THR A 82 -10.29 -9.64 9.08
C THR A 82 -9.15 -8.85 8.44
N LEU A 83 -8.65 -7.83 9.17
CA LEU A 83 -7.48 -7.08 8.73
C LEU A 83 -6.28 -8.00 8.42
N ALA A 84 -6.07 -9.01 9.27
CA ALA A 84 -4.99 -9.98 9.08
C ALA A 84 -5.14 -10.77 7.77
N GLN A 85 -6.34 -11.24 7.44
CA GLN A 85 -6.62 -11.93 6.19
C GLN A 85 -6.48 -11.01 4.97
N TYR A 86 -6.90 -9.73 5.11
CA TYR A 86 -6.71 -8.74 4.06
C TYR A 86 -5.23 -8.51 3.74
N LEU A 87 -4.41 -8.32 4.76
CA LEU A 87 -2.99 -8.00 4.61
C LEU A 87 -2.13 -9.22 4.24
N SER A 88 -2.54 -10.44 4.61
CA SER A 88 -1.81 -11.68 4.26
C SER A 88 -1.73 -11.94 2.74
N LYS A 89 -2.63 -11.38 1.96
CA LYS A 89 -2.64 -11.49 0.48
C LYS A 89 -1.74 -10.45 -0.21
N GLY A 90 -1.03 -9.65 0.58
CA GLY A 90 -0.22 -8.56 0.08
C GLY A 90 -1.04 -7.34 -0.33
N VAL A 91 -0.44 -6.16 -0.17
CA VAL A 91 -1.04 -4.89 -0.52
C VAL A 91 -0.07 -4.02 -1.31
N ASN A 92 -0.61 -3.29 -2.27
CA ASN A 92 0.05 -2.14 -2.87
C ASN A 92 -0.41 -0.89 -2.14
N PHE A 93 0.43 0.11 -2.04
CA PHE A 93 0.08 1.36 -1.37
C PHE A 93 0.66 2.57 -2.10
N ILE A 94 0.01 3.70 -1.90
CA ILE A 94 0.49 5.02 -2.28
C ILE A 94 0.27 5.97 -1.11
N THR A 95 1.29 6.76 -0.76
CA THR A 95 1.19 7.77 0.30
C THR A 95 1.62 9.13 -0.21
N LEU A 96 0.86 10.16 0.17
CA LEU A 96 1.30 11.55 0.15
C LEU A 96 2.13 11.79 1.40
N ASN A 97 3.29 12.41 1.23
CA ASN A 97 4.24 12.63 2.31
C ASN A 97 4.50 14.12 2.48
N ALA A 98 4.70 14.51 3.73
CA ALA A 98 5.27 15.80 4.11
C ALA A 98 6.49 15.52 4.98
N ALA A 99 7.61 16.18 4.70
CA ALA A 99 8.81 16.09 5.52
C ALA A 99 9.17 17.47 6.06
N TYR A 100 9.65 17.46 7.29
CA TYR A 100 10.10 18.64 8.00
C TYR A 100 11.52 18.43 8.51
N SER A 101 12.35 19.42 8.36
CA SER A 101 13.71 19.41 8.89
C SER A 101 13.86 20.52 9.93
N LEU A 102 14.89 20.41 10.78
CA LEU A 102 15.24 21.43 11.78
C LEU A 102 15.53 22.82 11.17
N ALA A 103 15.88 22.90 9.89
CA ALA A 103 15.82 24.15 9.14
C ALA A 103 14.41 24.33 8.58
N PRO A 104 13.73 25.45 8.80
CA PRO A 104 12.29 25.58 8.65
C PRO A 104 11.82 25.58 7.18
N GLN A 105 11.87 24.43 6.56
CA GLN A 105 11.37 24.18 5.22
C GLN A 105 10.65 22.85 5.17
N MET A 106 9.49 22.84 4.51
CA MET A 106 8.73 21.64 4.24
C MET A 106 9.06 21.11 2.85
N SER A 107 9.09 19.82 2.71
CA SER A 107 9.09 19.14 1.41
C SER A 107 7.89 18.19 1.34
N PHE A 108 7.38 18.00 0.13
CA PHE A 108 6.23 17.17 -0.16
C PHE A 108 6.62 16.08 -1.15
N GLY A 109 5.87 15.01 -1.18
CA GLY A 109 6.16 13.95 -2.14
C GLY A 109 5.22 12.78 -2.10
N LEU A 110 5.60 11.76 -2.86
CA LEU A 110 4.86 10.54 -3.02
C LEU A 110 5.74 9.35 -2.69
N THR A 111 5.14 8.36 -2.04
CA THR A 111 5.74 7.02 -1.96
C THR A 111 4.76 6.00 -2.53
N TYR A 112 5.27 5.15 -3.40
CA TYR A 112 4.56 3.99 -3.92
C TYR A 112 5.31 2.72 -3.55
N GLY A 113 4.58 1.66 -3.27
CA GLY A 113 5.20 0.38 -2.93
C GLY A 113 4.23 -0.77 -2.86
N SER A 114 4.79 -1.95 -2.62
CA SER A 114 4.06 -3.20 -2.47
C SER A 114 4.68 -4.00 -1.32
N VAL A 115 3.85 -4.58 -0.47
CA VAL A 115 4.29 -5.41 0.65
C VAL A 115 3.35 -6.60 0.85
N GLU A 116 3.96 -7.75 1.13
CA GLU A 116 3.33 -8.97 1.63
C GLU A 116 4.06 -9.38 2.90
N LYS A 117 4.93 -10.37 2.88
CA LYS A 117 5.92 -10.65 3.93
C LYS A 117 7.15 -9.76 3.75
N TYR A 118 7.61 -9.65 2.51
CA TYR A 118 8.66 -8.74 2.06
C TYR A 118 8.09 -7.86 0.96
N GLY A 119 8.62 -6.67 0.82
CA GLY A 119 8.15 -5.71 -0.16
C GLY A 119 9.21 -4.71 -0.58
N TRP A 120 8.79 -3.76 -1.39
CA TRP A 120 9.63 -2.69 -1.91
C TRP A 120 8.86 -1.36 -1.93
N PHE A 121 9.60 -0.27 -1.98
CA PHE A 121 9.04 1.06 -2.18
C PHE A 121 9.96 1.94 -3.01
N VAL A 122 9.36 2.96 -3.62
CA VAL A 122 10.04 4.11 -4.21
C VAL A 122 9.38 5.37 -3.66
N SER A 123 10.19 6.34 -3.28
CA SER A 123 9.74 7.61 -2.70
C SER A 123 10.44 8.77 -3.38
N VAL A 124 9.66 9.75 -3.81
CA VAL A 124 10.13 11.03 -4.38
C VAL A 124 9.66 12.14 -3.46
N MET A 125 10.55 13.03 -3.09
CA MET A 125 10.27 14.22 -2.26
C MET A 125 10.90 15.44 -2.91
N SER A 126 10.19 16.58 -2.87
CA SER A 126 10.68 17.88 -3.35
C SER A 126 9.99 19.00 -2.56
N ASP A 127 10.64 20.11 -2.42
CA ASP A 127 10.02 21.36 -1.97
C ASP A 127 9.36 22.15 -3.12
N LEU A 128 9.33 21.53 -4.33
CA LEU A 128 8.82 22.13 -5.57
C LEU A 128 9.67 23.30 -6.09
N ASP A 129 10.82 23.51 -5.51
CA ASP A 129 11.82 24.46 -5.98
C ASP A 129 12.92 23.68 -6.72
N PHE A 130 13.16 24.01 -7.97
CA PHE A 130 14.10 23.32 -8.86
C PHE A 130 15.34 24.13 -9.22
N TYR A 131 15.48 25.35 -8.69
CA TYR A 131 16.59 26.24 -9.04
C TYR A 131 17.95 25.65 -8.67
N GLY A 132 18.07 24.95 -7.57
CA GLY A 132 19.33 24.35 -7.10
C GLY A 132 19.93 23.30 -8.03
N PHE A 133 19.20 22.78 -9.03
CA PHE A 133 19.74 21.87 -10.03
C PHE A 133 20.67 22.56 -11.04
N THR A 134 20.52 23.86 -11.25
CA THR A 134 21.26 24.67 -12.22
C THR A 134 22.19 25.69 -11.58
N SER A 135 22.36 25.66 -10.26
CA SER A 135 23.11 26.64 -9.50
C SER A 135 24.61 26.64 -9.87
N LYS A 136 25.16 27.81 -10.09
CA LYS A 136 26.58 28.03 -10.30
C LYS A 136 27.32 27.90 -8.96
N GLY A 137 28.42 27.14 -8.95
CA GLY A 137 29.33 27.12 -7.82
C GLY A 137 30.03 28.45 -7.64
N PHE A 138 30.34 28.80 -6.41
CA PHE A 138 31.17 29.95 -6.10
C PHE A 138 32.60 29.67 -6.52
N THR A 139 33.18 30.48 -7.41
CA THR A 139 34.60 30.40 -7.75
C THR A 139 35.36 31.43 -6.89
N GLU A 140 36.28 30.97 -6.05
CA GLU A 140 37.09 31.82 -5.20
C GLU A 140 37.85 32.86 -6.02
N GLY A 141 37.72 34.14 -5.74
CA GLY A 141 38.52 35.19 -6.34
C GLY A 141 37.95 36.60 -6.34
N GLY A 142 36.76 36.85 -5.85
CA GLY A 142 36.14 38.19 -5.82
C GLY A 142 35.49 38.53 -4.49
N ILE A 143 35.47 39.81 -4.13
CA ILE A 143 34.65 40.33 -3.04
C ILE A 143 33.22 40.37 -3.58
N ILE A 144 32.35 39.47 -3.11
CA ILE A 144 30.94 39.46 -3.49
C ILE A 144 30.15 40.06 -2.36
N THR A 145 29.37 41.08 -2.68
CA THR A 145 28.43 41.68 -1.74
C THR A 145 27.08 40.95 -1.85
N LEU A 146 26.62 40.42 -0.71
CA LEU A 146 25.39 39.66 -0.60
C LEU A 146 24.19 40.55 -0.28
N THR A 147 23.03 40.26 -0.81
CA THR A 147 21.78 40.94 -0.47
C THR A 147 21.19 40.46 0.87
N GLY A 148 21.62 39.30 1.35
CA GLY A 148 21.06 38.64 2.54
C GLY A 148 19.88 37.72 2.23
N ASN A 149 19.41 37.67 0.99
CA ASN A 149 18.38 36.73 0.55
C ASN A 149 19.00 35.35 0.31
N ASP A 150 18.29 34.31 0.74
CA ASP A 150 18.68 32.93 0.47
C ASP A 150 17.47 32.09 0.09
N ARG A 151 17.73 31.04 -0.69
CA ARG A 151 16.75 30.03 -1.05
C ARG A 151 17.37 28.65 -0.92
N THR A 152 16.56 27.66 -0.68
CA THR A 152 17.02 26.27 -0.55
C THR A 152 16.18 25.37 -1.41
N THR A 153 16.82 24.57 -2.23
CA THR A 153 16.17 23.52 -3.04
C THR A 153 16.41 22.17 -2.37
N ARG A 154 15.35 21.39 -2.25
CA ARG A 154 15.39 20.02 -1.72
C ARG A 154 14.77 19.05 -2.71
N PHE A 155 15.49 17.97 -2.91
CA PHE A 155 15.01 16.85 -3.71
C PHE A 155 15.54 15.54 -3.14
N SER A 156 14.72 14.51 -3.11
CA SER A 156 15.20 13.16 -2.83
C SER A 156 14.42 12.11 -3.61
N LEU A 157 15.15 11.13 -4.10
CA LEU A 157 14.62 9.92 -4.74
C LEU A 157 15.23 8.72 -4.01
N THR A 158 14.42 7.98 -3.29
CA THR A 158 14.86 6.81 -2.53
C THR A 158 14.03 5.60 -2.87
N GLY A 159 14.65 4.43 -2.83
CA GLY A 159 13.98 3.15 -3.00
C GLY A 159 14.57 2.12 -2.04
N GLY A 160 13.79 1.10 -1.70
CA GLY A 160 14.27 0.15 -0.73
C GLY A 160 13.32 -1.01 -0.46
N ALA A 161 13.63 -1.73 0.61
CA ALA A 161 12.91 -2.90 1.06
C ALA A 161 11.94 -2.58 2.21
N ILE A 162 10.90 -3.40 2.30
CA ILE A 162 9.92 -3.40 3.38
C ILE A 162 9.86 -4.81 3.95
N ILE A 163 9.80 -4.90 5.26
CA ILE A 163 9.61 -6.16 5.99
C ILE A 163 8.38 -6.02 6.86
N ASN A 164 7.42 -6.89 6.67
CA ASN A 164 6.24 -6.96 7.50
C ASN A 164 6.60 -7.68 8.82
N LEU A 165 6.47 -6.97 9.94
CA LEU A 165 6.78 -7.51 11.28
C LEU A 165 5.55 -8.14 11.93
N ASP A 166 4.39 -7.51 11.77
CA ASP A 166 3.14 -7.95 12.37
C ASP A 166 1.96 -7.49 11.49
N ARG A 167 0.76 -7.91 11.85
CA ARG A 167 -0.51 -7.74 11.10
C ARG A 167 -0.68 -6.40 10.38
N CYS A 168 -0.19 -5.31 10.96
CA CYS A 168 -0.34 -3.98 10.39
C CYS A 168 0.94 -3.14 10.39
N VAL A 169 2.04 -3.64 10.95
CA VAL A 169 3.29 -2.90 11.14
C VAL A 169 4.37 -3.44 10.23
N CYS A 170 4.93 -2.58 9.41
CA CYS A 170 6.07 -2.90 8.56
C CYS A 170 7.23 -1.97 8.88
N LEU A 171 8.46 -2.50 8.85
CA LEU A 171 9.67 -1.69 8.79
C LEU A 171 10.08 -1.48 7.34
N ARG A 172 10.60 -0.31 7.04
CA ARG A 172 11.19 -0.01 5.74
C ARG A 172 12.55 0.63 5.86
N ALA A 173 13.45 0.24 4.96
CA ALA A 173 14.77 0.81 4.81
C ALA A 173 15.09 0.98 3.34
N GLY A 174 15.70 2.09 2.97
CA GLY A 174 16.04 2.38 1.59
C GLY A 174 17.16 3.38 1.45
N ALA A 175 17.69 3.42 0.24
CA ALA A 175 18.73 4.35 -0.14
C ALA A 175 18.45 4.91 -1.53
N GLY A 176 19.12 5.99 -1.87
CA GLY A 176 18.96 6.63 -3.16
C GLY A 176 19.75 7.93 -3.24
N PHE A 177 19.22 8.86 -4.00
CA PHE A 177 19.81 10.18 -4.17
C PHE A 177 19.11 11.21 -3.27
N GLY A 178 19.87 12.09 -2.65
CA GLY A 178 19.37 13.22 -1.87
C GLY A 178 20.15 14.49 -2.21
N MET A 179 19.44 15.60 -2.30
CA MET A 179 19.99 16.89 -2.58
C MET A 179 19.34 17.96 -1.69
N ARG A 180 20.19 18.77 -1.09
CA ARG A 180 19.82 20.02 -0.42
C ARG A 180 20.83 21.07 -0.84
N VAL A 181 20.42 22.04 -1.62
CA VAL A 181 21.25 23.13 -2.13
C VAL A 181 20.75 24.44 -1.58
N ARG A 182 21.61 25.16 -0.90
CA ARG A 182 21.35 26.52 -0.46
C ARG A 182 22.05 27.49 -1.40
N GLU A 183 21.32 28.46 -1.91
CA GLU A 183 21.80 29.51 -2.78
C GLU A 183 21.64 30.86 -2.06
N ILE A 184 22.57 31.77 -2.31
CA ILE A 184 22.61 33.11 -1.77
C ILE A 184 22.62 34.08 -2.94
N GLU A 185 21.82 35.15 -2.83
CA GLU A 185 21.68 36.19 -3.83
C GLU A 185 22.76 37.26 -3.64
N THR A 186 23.35 37.70 -4.76
CA THR A 186 24.28 38.85 -4.82
C THR A 186 23.54 40.12 -5.19
N ILE A 187 24.16 41.29 -4.96
CA ILE A 187 23.62 42.59 -5.36
C ILE A 187 23.42 42.73 -6.87
N GLU A 188 24.04 41.87 -7.68
CA GLU A 188 23.87 41.79 -9.13
C GLU A 188 22.67 40.90 -9.55
N ASN A 189 21.85 40.48 -8.58
CA ASN A 189 20.73 39.55 -8.77
C ASN A 189 21.16 38.16 -9.29
N GLU A 190 22.40 37.77 -9.06
CA GLU A 190 22.88 36.44 -9.37
C GLU A 190 22.79 35.52 -8.16
N TRP A 191 22.49 34.25 -8.37
CA TRP A 191 22.36 33.25 -7.34
C TRP A 191 23.52 32.27 -7.38
N TYR A 192 24.23 32.16 -6.26
CA TYR A 192 25.38 31.26 -6.12
C TYR A 192 25.13 30.23 -5.04
N ARG A 193 25.56 29.00 -5.34
CA ARG A 193 25.49 27.90 -4.42
C ARG A 193 26.43 28.10 -3.24
N TYR A 194 25.90 27.99 -2.04
CA TYR A 194 26.67 28.04 -0.82
C TYR A 194 27.08 26.64 -0.36
N ASP A 195 28.28 26.20 -0.70
CA ASP A 195 28.73 24.82 -0.54
C ASP A 195 28.76 24.36 0.93
N LYS A 196 29.08 25.24 1.88
CA LYS A 196 29.15 24.91 3.31
C LYS A 196 27.84 24.36 3.85
N ASN A 197 26.68 24.80 3.33
CA ASN A 197 25.35 24.40 3.76
C ASN A 197 24.59 23.59 2.69
N SER A 198 25.27 23.25 1.59
CA SER A 198 24.72 22.41 0.54
C SER A 198 25.19 20.97 0.69
N THR A 199 24.32 20.02 0.46
CA THR A 199 24.61 18.59 0.55
C THR A 199 23.94 17.89 -0.62
N VAL A 200 24.76 17.18 -1.41
CA VAL A 200 24.31 16.34 -2.52
C VAL A 200 24.94 14.97 -2.37
N GLY A 201 24.19 13.92 -2.49
CA GLY A 201 24.76 12.58 -2.38
C GLY A 201 23.75 11.49 -2.02
N VAL A 202 24.18 10.57 -1.18
CA VAL A 202 23.37 9.41 -0.79
C VAL A 202 22.24 9.82 0.16
N GLY A 203 21.02 9.59 -0.26
CA GLY A 203 19.82 9.67 0.58
C GLY A 203 19.57 8.32 1.25
N VAL A 204 19.26 8.30 2.54
CA VAL A 204 18.86 7.09 3.27
C VAL A 204 17.53 7.35 3.93
N THR A 205 16.63 6.38 3.84
CA THR A 205 15.33 6.41 4.50
C THR A 205 15.19 5.21 5.43
N LEU A 206 14.77 5.45 6.66
CA LEU A 206 14.41 4.44 7.64
C LEU A 206 13.06 4.80 8.24
N GLY A 207 12.16 3.84 8.43
CA GLY A 207 10.87 4.15 9.02
C GLY A 207 9.94 2.98 9.19
N CYS A 208 8.73 3.32 9.65
CA CYS A 208 7.64 2.40 9.87
C CYS A 208 6.47 2.74 8.95
N LEU A 209 5.78 1.69 8.51
CA LEU A 209 4.56 1.78 7.72
C LEU A 209 3.46 1.02 8.46
N PHE A 210 2.32 1.67 8.65
CA PHE A 210 1.14 1.12 9.30
C PHE A 210 0.04 0.93 8.26
N ASN A 211 -0.31 -0.32 7.97
CA ASN A 211 -1.36 -0.67 7.03
C ASN A 211 -2.66 -0.99 7.77
N LEU A 212 -3.66 -0.12 7.63
CA LEU A 212 -4.99 -0.26 8.20
C LEU A 212 -5.97 -0.49 7.05
N LYS A 213 -6.40 -1.69 6.83
CA LYS A 213 -7.32 -2.15 5.77
C LYS A 213 -7.21 -1.42 4.41
N HIS A 214 -7.61 -0.14 4.32
CA HIS A 214 -7.54 0.72 3.13
C HIS A 214 -6.70 1.98 3.34
N LEU A 215 -6.20 2.19 4.54
CA LEU A 215 -5.41 3.34 4.93
C LEU A 215 -3.97 2.90 5.20
N THR A 216 -3.02 3.69 4.74
CA THR A 216 -1.60 3.53 5.07
C THR A 216 -1.08 4.81 5.69
N ILE A 217 -0.41 4.66 6.83
CA ILE A 217 0.29 5.75 7.51
C ILE A 217 1.77 5.40 7.54
N SER A 218 2.63 6.35 7.25
CA SER A 218 4.07 6.15 7.35
C SER A 218 4.72 7.21 8.22
N VAL A 219 5.73 6.78 8.97
CA VAL A 219 6.60 7.63 9.78
C VAL A 219 8.03 7.26 9.48
N ASP A 220 8.79 8.18 8.92
CA ASP A 220 10.16 7.93 8.49
C ASP A 220 11.11 9.00 8.95
N MET A 221 12.36 8.62 8.98
CA MET A 221 13.52 9.48 9.05
C MET A 221 14.28 9.40 7.74
N VAL A 222 14.58 10.55 7.18
CA VAL A 222 15.36 10.68 5.94
C VAL A 222 16.63 11.45 6.23
N THR A 223 17.75 11.00 5.69
CA THR A 223 19.02 11.70 5.81
C THR A 223 19.74 11.76 4.46
N THR A 224 20.47 12.83 4.21
CA THR A 224 21.34 12.97 3.04
C THR A 224 22.78 13.06 3.51
N ASN A 225 23.63 12.12 3.06
CA ASN A 225 25.03 11.97 3.46
C ASN A 225 25.24 11.98 4.99
N PHE A 226 24.22 11.59 5.78
CA PHE A 226 24.22 11.65 7.25
C PHE A 226 24.48 13.06 7.84
N LYS A 227 24.36 14.10 7.02
CA LYS A 227 24.54 15.51 7.44
C LYS A 227 23.23 16.22 7.74
N THR A 228 22.14 15.78 7.13
CA THR A 228 20.81 16.33 7.37
C THR A 228 19.90 15.24 7.90
N ILE A 229 19.02 15.57 8.83
CA ILE A 229 17.99 14.65 9.34
C ILE A 229 16.65 15.32 9.17
N GLU A 230 15.73 14.61 8.58
CA GLU A 230 14.35 15.07 8.31
C GLU A 230 13.36 14.02 8.80
N GLY A 231 12.33 14.46 9.53
CA GLY A 231 11.18 13.65 9.86
C GLY A 231 10.17 13.70 8.71
N LYS A 232 9.71 12.54 8.25
CA LYS A 232 8.72 12.42 7.18
C LYS A 232 7.48 11.70 7.70
N LEU A 233 6.31 12.29 7.46
CA LEU A 233 5.02 11.70 7.72
C LEU A 233 4.29 11.48 6.40
N GLY A 234 3.63 10.35 6.24
CA GLY A 234 2.85 10.03 5.06
C GLY A 234 1.48 9.47 5.40
N LEU A 235 0.50 9.84 4.60
CA LEU A 235 -0.86 9.35 4.65
C LEU A 235 -1.30 8.93 3.26
N GLY A 236 -1.97 7.79 3.14
CA GLY A 236 -2.38 7.30 1.84
C GLY A 236 -3.29 6.09 1.88
N PHE A 237 -3.42 5.46 0.72
CA PHE A 237 -4.31 4.33 0.51
C PHE A 237 -3.51 3.08 0.21
N ASN A 238 -4.08 1.94 0.60
CA ASN A 238 -3.63 0.65 0.14
C ASN A 238 -4.78 -0.15 -0.49
N TRP A 239 -4.42 -1.03 -1.41
CA TRP A 239 -5.34 -1.95 -2.07
C TRP A 239 -4.68 -3.30 -2.22
N ARG A 240 -5.51 -4.33 -2.27
CA ARG A 240 -5.03 -5.71 -2.41
C ARG A 240 -4.26 -5.91 -3.71
N LYS A 241 -3.19 -6.65 -3.62
CA LYS A 241 -2.48 -7.19 -4.78
C LYS A 241 -3.40 -8.19 -5.48
N LYS A 242 -3.54 -8.06 -6.81
CA LYS A 242 -4.30 -9.01 -7.64
C LYS A 242 -3.49 -10.26 -7.91
#